data_c343e8a15fbce06a1d45da3560b7734e
#
_entry.id   c343e8a15fbce06a1d45da3560b7734e
#
_cell.length_a   1.000
_cell.length_b   1.000
_cell.length_c   1.000
_cell.angle_alpha   90.00
_cell.angle_beta   90.00
_cell.angle_gamma   90.00
#
_symmetry.space_group_name_H-M   'P 1'
#
loop_
_entity.id
_entity.type
_entity.pdbx_description
1 polymer ?
#
loop_
_entity_poly.entity_id
_entity_poly.type
_entity_poly.pdbx_seq_one_letter_code
_entity_poly.pdbx_strand_id
1 'polypeptide(L)'
;MAHERTSASSSADTTRESILLAALRLFSRNGYEGTSMRDIAGEVGISQGAIYKHFAGKDALLEAICTRMEENDATHAEAAGVPAEDPLTCDDSLSNQQSSDGGLAPGESASSLFSAFCTFTLDMFSYWATDPIAAPFRRMIEIDRFRTPRMERLHRQYLGAGPLSYTRGCLMSMGMDDAVAQRQGLRIWAAFRLLLEMIDTQDIAYEEAADSLKQALLETETFLPFLQTH
;
A
#
# COMPACT_ATOMS: atom_id res chain seq x y z
N MET A 1 4.01 -11.96 -43.47
CA MET A 1 4.05 -12.89 -42.29
C MET A 1 4.49 -12.23 -40.98
N ALA A 2 4.54 -10.90 -40.84
CA ALA A 2 4.93 -10.19 -39.60
C ALA A 2 3.73 -9.65 -38.78
N HIS A 3 2.54 -9.53 -39.35
CA HIS A 3 1.36 -8.97 -38.66
C HIS A 3 0.61 -9.92 -37.72
N GLU A 4 0.75 -11.24 -37.88
CA GLU A 4 0.03 -12.22 -37.04
C GLU A 4 0.65 -12.47 -35.67
N ARG A 5 1.95 -12.22 -35.50
CA ARG A 5 2.64 -12.42 -34.18
C ARG A 5 2.34 -11.31 -33.18
N THR A 6 2.07 -10.09 -33.61
CA THR A 6 1.82 -8.94 -32.74
C THR A 6 0.41 -9.02 -32.10
N SER A 7 -0.60 -9.51 -32.81
CA SER A 7 -1.97 -9.64 -32.30
C SER A 7 -2.14 -10.80 -31.31
N ALA A 8 -1.39 -11.89 -31.50
CA ALA A 8 -1.43 -13.05 -30.60
C ALA A 8 -0.74 -12.76 -29.25
N SER A 9 0.34 -12.00 -29.25
CA SER A 9 1.01 -11.55 -28.03
C SER A 9 0.10 -10.63 -27.20
N SER A 10 -0.51 -9.63 -27.81
CA SER A 10 -1.44 -8.72 -27.14
C SER A 10 -2.66 -9.43 -26.51
N SER A 11 -3.20 -10.45 -27.18
CA SER A 11 -4.33 -11.24 -26.67
C SER A 11 -3.92 -12.15 -25.49
N ALA A 12 -2.73 -12.74 -25.53
CA ALA A 12 -2.20 -13.57 -24.45
C ALA A 12 -1.88 -12.73 -23.21
N ASP A 13 -1.33 -11.53 -23.37
CA ASP A 13 -1.02 -10.59 -22.29
C ASP A 13 -2.31 -10.10 -21.62
N THR A 14 -3.34 -9.78 -22.41
CA THR A 14 -4.66 -9.39 -21.90
C THR A 14 -5.31 -10.52 -21.10
N THR A 15 -5.19 -11.78 -21.55
CA THR A 15 -5.73 -12.94 -20.82
C THR A 15 -4.95 -13.18 -19.53
N ARG A 16 -3.63 -13.05 -19.56
CA ARG A 16 -2.78 -13.20 -18.36
C ARG A 16 -3.13 -12.16 -17.30
N GLU A 17 -3.32 -10.90 -17.68
CA GLU A 17 -3.74 -9.83 -16.76
C GLU A 17 -5.16 -10.09 -16.21
N SER A 18 -6.09 -10.54 -17.04
CA SER A 18 -7.45 -10.91 -16.60
C SER A 18 -7.44 -12.02 -15.55
N ILE A 19 -6.58 -13.03 -15.72
CA ILE A 19 -6.39 -14.11 -14.74
C ILE A 19 -5.82 -13.56 -13.43
N LEU A 20 -4.81 -12.70 -13.49
CA LEU A 20 -4.17 -12.10 -12.33
C LEU A 20 -5.18 -11.28 -11.50
N LEU A 21 -5.94 -10.40 -12.14
CA LEU A 21 -6.95 -9.58 -11.48
C LEU A 21 -8.11 -10.42 -10.91
N ALA A 22 -8.53 -11.49 -11.59
CA ALA A 22 -9.53 -12.41 -11.07
C ALA A 22 -9.01 -13.17 -9.84
N ALA A 23 -7.76 -13.63 -9.88
CA ALA A 23 -7.12 -14.28 -8.73
C ALA A 23 -7.03 -13.33 -7.54
N LEU A 24 -6.59 -12.09 -7.75
CA LEU A 24 -6.50 -11.08 -6.70
C LEU A 24 -7.86 -10.80 -6.06
N ARG A 25 -8.93 -10.64 -6.86
CA ARG A 25 -10.30 -10.48 -6.35
C ARG A 25 -10.76 -11.66 -5.51
N LEU A 26 -10.50 -12.88 -5.97
CA LEU A 26 -10.91 -14.10 -5.23
C LEU A 26 -10.09 -14.29 -3.96
N PHE A 27 -8.78 -14.06 -4.00
CA PHE A 27 -7.92 -14.10 -2.81
C PHE A 27 -8.33 -13.05 -1.77
N SER A 28 -8.72 -11.85 -2.22
CA SER A 28 -9.17 -10.78 -1.31
C SER A 28 -10.52 -11.04 -0.64
N ARG A 29 -11.31 -12.01 -1.14
CA ARG A 29 -12.62 -12.37 -0.59
C ARG A 29 -12.59 -13.68 0.20
N ASN A 30 -11.93 -14.68 -0.34
CA ASN A 30 -11.99 -16.05 0.15
C ASN A 30 -10.69 -16.48 0.84
N GLY A 31 -9.65 -15.63 0.79
CA GLY A 31 -8.29 -15.99 1.17
C GLY A 31 -7.59 -16.85 0.11
N TYR A 32 -6.28 -16.97 0.23
CA TYR A 32 -5.45 -17.76 -0.68
C TYR A 32 -5.84 -19.24 -0.68
N GLU A 33 -5.99 -19.85 0.51
CA GLU A 33 -6.35 -21.26 0.64
C GLU A 33 -7.79 -21.57 0.21
N GLY A 34 -8.72 -20.63 0.43
CA GLY A 34 -10.12 -20.77 0.06
C GLY A 34 -10.40 -20.64 -1.44
N THR A 35 -9.37 -20.36 -2.25
CA THR A 35 -9.51 -20.15 -3.70
C THR A 35 -8.75 -21.23 -4.47
N SER A 36 -9.36 -21.83 -5.47
CA SER A 36 -8.75 -22.82 -6.36
C SER A 36 -8.46 -22.26 -7.76
N MET A 37 -7.55 -22.89 -8.49
CA MET A 37 -7.29 -22.57 -9.92
C MET A 37 -8.57 -22.74 -10.77
N ARG A 38 -9.48 -23.63 -10.37
CA ARG A 38 -10.76 -23.82 -11.03
C ARG A 38 -11.70 -22.64 -10.84
N ASP A 39 -11.74 -22.07 -9.62
CA ASP A 39 -12.56 -20.91 -9.32
C ASP A 39 -12.08 -19.70 -10.13
N ILE A 40 -10.76 -19.50 -10.21
CA ILE A 40 -10.15 -18.43 -11.00
C ILE A 40 -10.46 -18.61 -12.50
N ALA A 41 -10.33 -19.84 -13.03
CA ALA A 41 -10.66 -20.11 -14.42
C ALA A 41 -12.14 -19.83 -14.71
N GLY A 42 -13.04 -20.21 -13.77
CA GLY A 42 -14.46 -19.92 -13.85
C GLY A 42 -14.78 -18.44 -13.86
N GLU A 43 -14.10 -17.63 -13.01
CA GLU A 43 -14.28 -16.18 -12.93
C GLU A 43 -13.87 -15.47 -14.24
N VAL A 44 -12.83 -15.99 -14.92
CA VAL A 44 -12.35 -15.46 -16.22
C VAL A 44 -13.14 -15.98 -17.41
N GLY A 45 -13.89 -17.08 -17.22
CA GLY A 45 -14.63 -17.73 -18.30
C GLY A 45 -13.76 -18.60 -19.22
N ILE A 46 -12.64 -19.14 -18.71
CA ILE A 46 -11.73 -20.02 -19.45
C ILE A 46 -11.71 -21.43 -18.88
N SER A 47 -11.22 -22.40 -19.67
CA SER A 47 -11.05 -23.77 -19.16
C SER A 47 -9.92 -23.84 -18.13
N GLN A 48 -10.01 -24.78 -17.18
CA GLN A 48 -8.95 -25.04 -16.21
C GLN A 48 -7.61 -25.40 -16.90
N GLY A 49 -7.63 -26.09 -18.03
CA GLY A 49 -6.42 -26.37 -18.82
C GLY A 49 -5.81 -25.11 -19.47
N ALA A 50 -6.63 -24.10 -19.77
CA ALA A 50 -6.15 -22.84 -20.35
C ALA A 50 -5.40 -21.98 -19.33
N ILE A 51 -5.85 -21.96 -18.06
CA ILE A 51 -5.17 -21.15 -17.02
C ILE A 51 -3.74 -21.66 -16.77
N TYR A 52 -3.49 -22.97 -16.84
CA TYR A 52 -2.15 -23.56 -16.65
C TYR A 52 -1.17 -23.23 -17.78
N LYS A 53 -1.63 -22.69 -18.93
CA LYS A 53 -0.74 -22.16 -19.98
C LYS A 53 -0.12 -20.80 -19.58
N HIS A 54 -0.77 -20.08 -18.66
CA HIS A 54 -0.35 -18.76 -18.20
C HIS A 54 0.35 -18.79 -16.84
N PHE A 55 -0.12 -19.64 -15.92
CA PHE A 55 0.42 -19.76 -14.56
C PHE A 55 0.50 -21.22 -14.13
N ALA A 56 1.66 -21.61 -13.61
CA ALA A 56 1.92 -23.01 -13.20
C ALA A 56 1.07 -23.44 -11.99
N GLY A 57 0.54 -22.49 -11.20
CA GLY A 57 -0.29 -22.75 -10.02
C GLY A 57 -0.56 -21.50 -9.22
N LYS A 58 -1.18 -21.65 -8.04
CA LYS A 58 -1.53 -20.53 -7.15
C LYS A 58 -0.30 -19.74 -6.66
N ASP A 59 0.81 -20.42 -6.39
CA ASP A 59 2.05 -19.76 -5.96
C ASP A 59 2.60 -18.84 -7.05
N ALA A 60 2.57 -19.27 -8.31
CA ALA A 60 2.99 -18.44 -9.44
C ALA A 60 2.05 -17.24 -9.66
N LEU A 61 0.75 -17.40 -9.37
CA LEU A 61 -0.21 -16.30 -9.38
C LEU A 61 0.06 -15.31 -8.25
N LEU A 62 0.30 -15.80 -7.04
CA LEU A 62 0.62 -14.94 -5.89
C LEU A 62 1.92 -14.16 -6.13
N GLU A 63 2.94 -14.81 -6.70
CA GLU A 63 4.18 -14.13 -7.10
C GLU A 63 3.91 -12.99 -8.09
N ALA A 64 3.14 -13.28 -9.14
CA ALA A 64 2.80 -12.29 -10.15
C ALA A 64 1.94 -11.15 -9.58
N ILE A 65 1.06 -11.43 -8.60
CA ILE A 65 0.30 -10.40 -7.89
C ILE A 65 1.23 -9.48 -7.08
N CYS A 66 2.20 -10.06 -6.35
CA CYS A 66 3.18 -9.26 -5.61
C CYS A 66 4.01 -8.36 -6.54
N THR A 67 4.54 -8.92 -7.63
CA THR A 67 5.27 -8.14 -8.65
C THR A 67 4.40 -7.01 -9.23
N ARG A 68 3.13 -7.32 -9.55
CA ARG A 68 2.21 -6.31 -10.09
C ARG A 68 1.89 -5.22 -9.06
N MET A 69 1.85 -5.57 -7.77
CA MET A 69 1.69 -4.59 -6.69
C MET A 69 2.92 -3.68 -6.57
N GLU A 70 4.14 -4.26 -6.63
CA GLU A 70 5.40 -3.50 -6.62
C GLU A 70 5.47 -2.51 -7.79
N GLU A 71 5.09 -2.93 -9.01
CA GLU A 71 5.01 -2.06 -10.19
C GLU A 71 3.96 -0.95 -10.01
N ASN A 72 2.81 -1.27 -9.42
CA ASN A 72 1.74 -0.32 -9.15
C ASN A 72 2.18 0.73 -8.12
N ASP A 73 2.84 0.30 -7.04
CA ASP A 73 3.40 1.17 -6.00
C ASP A 73 4.47 2.11 -6.58
N ALA A 74 5.39 1.59 -7.39
CA ALA A 74 6.42 2.38 -8.04
C ALA A 74 5.81 3.47 -8.95
N THR A 75 4.79 3.12 -9.72
CA THR A 75 4.07 4.07 -10.59
C THR A 75 3.33 5.14 -9.77
N HIS A 76 2.71 4.73 -8.65
CA HIS A 76 2.02 5.65 -7.76
C HIS A 76 3.00 6.61 -7.05
N ALA A 77 4.12 6.09 -6.55
CA ALA A 77 5.17 6.87 -5.91
C ALA A 77 5.79 7.90 -6.87
N GLU A 78 6.07 7.51 -8.11
CA GLU A 78 6.56 8.42 -9.16
C GLU A 78 5.55 9.54 -9.46
N ALA A 79 4.26 9.22 -9.59
CA ALA A 79 3.19 10.19 -9.79
C ALA A 79 3.03 11.15 -8.61
N ALA A 80 3.26 10.69 -7.38
CA ALA A 80 3.22 11.48 -6.15
C ALA A 80 4.52 12.31 -5.92
N GLY A 81 5.53 12.17 -6.78
CA GLY A 81 6.81 12.87 -6.65
C GLY A 81 7.66 12.39 -5.49
N VAL A 82 7.42 11.18 -4.99
CA VAL A 82 8.23 10.56 -3.94
C VAL A 82 9.53 10.05 -4.56
N PRO A 83 10.72 10.39 -4.00
CA PRO A 83 11.98 9.84 -4.49
C PRO A 83 11.97 8.31 -4.47
N ALA A 84 12.52 7.69 -5.52
CA ALA A 84 12.57 6.24 -5.70
C ALA A 84 13.47 5.49 -4.68
N GLU A 85 14.06 6.16 -3.71
CA GLU A 85 14.72 5.52 -2.58
C GLU A 85 13.65 5.01 -1.65
N ASP A 86 13.48 3.69 -1.70
CA ASP A 86 12.41 2.90 -1.10
C ASP A 86 12.27 3.13 0.42
N PRO A 87 11.30 3.95 0.89
CA PRO A 87 11.07 4.11 2.33
C PRO A 87 10.41 2.89 2.96
N LEU A 88 10.03 1.88 2.16
CA LEU A 88 9.29 0.70 2.60
C LEU A 88 10.15 -0.55 2.70
N THR A 89 11.41 -0.54 2.30
CA THR A 89 12.34 -1.61 2.60
C THR A 89 12.74 -1.55 4.07
N CYS A 90 11.87 -2.05 4.93
CA CYS A 90 12.22 -2.38 6.30
C CYS A 90 13.12 -3.64 6.25
N ASP A 91 14.38 -3.47 5.87
CA ASP A 91 15.41 -4.42 6.20
C ASP A 91 15.69 -4.28 7.71
N ASP A 92 15.59 -5.38 8.46
CA ASP A 92 15.88 -5.43 9.91
C ASP A 92 17.32 -4.96 10.26
N SER A 93 18.13 -4.64 9.25
CA SER A 93 19.49 -4.10 9.39
C SER A 93 19.56 -2.59 9.67
N LEU A 94 18.45 -1.82 9.57
CA LEU A 94 18.45 -0.36 9.80
C LEU A 94 18.37 0.06 11.28
N SER A 95 18.45 -0.88 12.23
CA SER A 95 18.50 -0.53 13.66
C SER A 95 19.79 0.17 14.10
N ASN A 96 20.75 0.45 13.20
CA ASN A 96 22.06 1.01 13.57
C ASN A 96 22.64 2.06 12.60
N GLN A 97 21.85 2.67 11.72
CA GLN A 97 22.30 3.87 11.02
C GLN A 97 21.72 5.09 11.72
N GLN A 98 22.52 5.68 12.60
CA GLN A 98 22.34 7.06 13.05
C GLN A 98 22.30 7.94 11.80
N SER A 99 21.09 8.43 11.52
CA SER A 99 20.85 9.40 10.44
C SER A 99 21.72 10.60 10.67
N SER A 100 22.71 10.78 9.81
CA SER A 100 23.42 12.04 9.66
C SER A 100 22.38 13.13 9.37
N ASP A 101 22.28 14.07 10.30
CA ASP A 101 21.88 15.47 10.15
C ASP A 101 20.86 15.75 9.01
N GLY A 102 19.62 15.29 9.17
CA GLY A 102 18.48 15.62 8.31
C GLY A 102 17.92 17.02 8.66
N GLY A 103 18.76 18.04 8.64
CA GLY A 103 18.32 19.42 8.69
C GLY A 103 17.46 19.74 7.46
N LEU A 104 16.37 20.49 7.66
CA LEU A 104 15.56 21.09 6.59
C LEU A 104 16.46 21.68 5.49
N ALA A 105 16.15 21.40 4.23
CA ALA A 105 16.81 22.09 3.12
C ALA A 105 16.62 23.60 3.29
N PRO A 106 17.64 24.43 2.94
CA PRO A 106 17.54 25.85 3.11
C PRO A 106 16.37 26.43 2.33
N GLY A 107 15.29 26.82 3.03
CA GLY A 107 14.09 27.43 2.44
C GLY A 107 12.79 26.67 2.66
N GLU A 108 12.79 25.43 3.14
CA GLU A 108 11.57 24.69 3.49
C GLU A 108 11.13 24.99 4.94
N SER A 109 9.87 25.38 5.11
CA SER A 109 9.30 25.55 6.43
C SER A 109 8.70 24.23 6.92
N ALA A 110 8.73 23.98 8.23
CA ALA A 110 8.08 22.81 8.81
C ALA A 110 6.57 22.73 8.48
N SER A 111 5.92 23.89 8.30
CA SER A 111 4.53 23.96 7.83
C SER A 111 4.37 23.47 6.39
N SER A 112 5.32 23.77 5.50
CA SER A 112 5.31 23.26 4.13
C SER A 112 5.48 21.75 4.09
N LEU A 113 6.41 21.20 4.87
CA LEU A 113 6.64 19.76 5.00
C LEU A 113 5.41 19.06 5.58
N PHE A 114 4.78 19.65 6.58
CA PHE A 114 3.57 19.07 7.17
C PHE A 114 2.40 19.07 6.18
N SER A 115 2.24 20.13 5.40
CA SER A 115 1.23 20.18 4.34
C SER A 115 1.47 19.10 3.27
N ALA A 116 2.72 18.92 2.85
CA ALA A 116 3.11 17.88 1.91
C ALA A 116 2.85 16.48 2.48
N PHE A 117 3.20 16.26 3.75
CA PHE A 117 2.91 15.01 4.47
C PHE A 117 1.40 14.70 4.55
N CYS A 118 0.57 15.70 4.86
CA CYS A 118 -0.89 15.53 4.87
C CYS A 118 -1.43 15.17 3.49
N THR A 119 -0.96 15.87 2.44
CA THR A 119 -1.35 15.60 1.06
C THR A 119 -0.98 14.17 0.67
N PHE A 120 0.26 13.77 0.91
CA PHE A 120 0.74 12.41 0.66
C PHE A 120 -0.06 11.35 1.44
N THR A 121 -0.32 11.59 2.72
CA THR A 121 -1.08 10.63 3.55
C THR A 121 -2.51 10.45 3.04
N LEU A 122 -3.18 11.53 2.61
CA LEU A 122 -4.53 11.45 2.03
C LEU A 122 -4.53 10.80 0.65
N ASP A 123 -3.51 11.04 -0.16
CA ASP A 123 -3.33 10.39 -1.44
C ASP A 123 -3.10 8.87 -1.28
N MET A 124 -2.23 8.48 -0.37
CA MET A 124 -2.04 7.07 0.00
C MET A 124 -3.31 6.43 0.55
N PHE A 125 -4.12 7.17 1.32
CA PHE A 125 -5.40 6.67 1.80
C PHE A 125 -6.37 6.39 0.63
N SER A 126 -6.47 7.32 -0.32
CA SER A 126 -7.25 7.15 -1.54
C SER A 126 -6.79 5.92 -2.34
N TYR A 127 -5.48 5.81 -2.55
CA TYR A 127 -4.86 4.69 -3.25
C TYR A 127 -5.23 3.34 -2.60
N TRP A 128 -5.02 3.20 -1.30
CA TRP A 128 -5.33 1.96 -0.58
C TRP A 128 -6.82 1.68 -0.44
N ALA A 129 -7.69 2.68 -0.55
CA ALA A 129 -9.13 2.51 -0.49
C ALA A 129 -9.75 2.15 -1.84
N THR A 130 -9.26 2.74 -2.94
CA THR A 130 -9.99 2.77 -4.22
C THR A 130 -9.26 2.14 -5.41
N ASP A 131 -7.93 2.01 -5.35
CA ASP A 131 -7.15 1.44 -6.46
C ASP A 131 -7.54 -0.02 -6.72
N PRO A 132 -7.75 -0.43 -7.98
CA PRO A 132 -8.23 -1.77 -8.33
C PRO A 132 -7.24 -2.89 -8.04
N ILE A 133 -5.99 -2.58 -7.72
CA ILE A 133 -4.93 -3.52 -7.34
C ILE A 133 -4.63 -3.41 -5.85
N ALA A 134 -4.34 -2.19 -5.35
CA ALA A 134 -3.94 -1.97 -3.97
C ALA A 134 -5.05 -2.34 -2.97
N ALA A 135 -6.30 -1.94 -3.20
CA ALA A 135 -7.39 -2.24 -2.27
C ALA A 135 -7.65 -3.75 -2.11
N PRO A 136 -7.80 -4.58 -3.16
CA PRO A 136 -7.92 -6.02 -2.97
C PRO A 136 -6.63 -6.69 -2.50
N PHE A 137 -5.43 -6.19 -2.86
CA PHE A 137 -4.17 -6.69 -2.32
C PHE A 137 -4.10 -6.51 -0.81
N ARG A 138 -4.45 -5.33 -0.30
CA ARG A 138 -4.55 -5.06 1.13
C ARG A 138 -5.46 -6.07 1.83
N ARG A 139 -6.68 -6.27 1.34
CA ARG A 139 -7.63 -7.24 1.92
C ARG A 139 -7.09 -8.68 1.89
N MET A 140 -6.41 -9.06 0.82
CA MET A 140 -5.78 -10.38 0.72
C MET A 140 -4.74 -10.59 1.83
N ILE A 141 -3.81 -9.67 2.02
CA ILE A 141 -2.76 -9.81 3.05
C ILE A 141 -3.31 -9.69 4.48
N GLU A 142 -4.43 -8.98 4.70
CA GLU A 142 -5.14 -8.96 5.98
C GLU A 142 -5.73 -10.33 6.34
N ILE A 143 -6.41 -10.97 5.40
CA ILE A 143 -7.05 -12.27 5.61
C ILE A 143 -6.01 -13.35 5.89
N ASP A 144 -4.91 -13.32 5.17
CA ASP A 144 -3.91 -14.39 5.17
C ASP A 144 -2.67 -14.12 6.05
N ARG A 145 -2.63 -12.98 6.78
CA ARG A 145 -1.45 -12.51 7.52
C ARG A 145 -0.78 -13.52 8.45
N PHE A 146 -1.54 -14.46 9.01
CA PHE A 146 -1.02 -15.49 9.92
C PHE A 146 -0.83 -16.87 9.29
N ARG A 147 -1.07 -17.01 7.99
CA ARG A 147 -1.03 -18.32 7.32
C ARG A 147 0.35 -18.77 6.90
N THR A 148 1.18 -17.83 6.45
CA THR A 148 2.55 -18.13 6.02
C THR A 148 3.51 -17.02 6.45
N PRO A 149 4.81 -17.33 6.64
CA PRO A 149 5.83 -16.31 6.91
C PRO A 149 5.91 -15.22 5.81
N ARG A 150 5.56 -15.57 4.57
CA ARG A 150 5.50 -14.61 3.46
C ARG A 150 4.37 -13.60 3.66
N MET A 151 3.16 -14.07 3.98
CA MET A 151 2.02 -13.19 4.22
C MET A 151 2.24 -12.30 5.45
N GLU A 152 2.88 -12.83 6.48
CA GLU A 152 3.27 -12.04 7.66
C GLU A 152 4.25 -10.92 7.28
N ARG A 153 5.27 -11.19 6.44
CA ARG A 153 6.20 -10.16 5.97
C ARG A 153 5.50 -9.09 5.13
N LEU A 154 4.66 -9.48 4.16
CA LEU A 154 3.88 -8.55 3.34
C LEU A 154 2.97 -7.69 4.20
N HIS A 155 2.26 -8.30 5.16
CA HIS A 155 1.43 -7.55 6.08
C HIS A 155 2.25 -6.54 6.92
N ARG A 156 3.40 -6.94 7.44
CA ARG A 156 4.29 -6.05 8.21
C ARG A 156 4.81 -4.88 7.37
N GLN A 157 5.20 -5.17 6.13
CA GLN A 157 5.71 -4.19 5.17
C GLN A 157 4.65 -3.15 4.82
N TYR A 158 3.47 -3.59 4.39
CA TYR A 158 2.45 -2.70 3.83
C TYR A 158 1.46 -2.16 4.87
N LEU A 159 1.16 -2.90 5.93
CA LEU A 159 0.08 -2.60 6.86
C LEU A 159 0.50 -2.59 8.33
N GLY A 160 1.73 -2.94 8.64
CA GLY A 160 2.24 -3.06 10.00
C GLY A 160 3.26 -1.99 10.38
N ALA A 161 4.44 -2.44 10.80
CA ALA A 161 5.49 -1.57 11.34
C ALA A 161 6.12 -0.64 10.29
N GLY A 162 6.14 -1.03 9.01
CA GLY A 162 6.75 -0.24 7.94
C GLY A 162 6.15 1.18 7.83
N PRO A 163 4.85 1.32 7.52
CA PRO A 163 4.23 2.63 7.41
C PRO A 163 4.26 3.45 8.71
N LEU A 164 4.20 2.79 9.87
CA LEU A 164 4.34 3.47 11.17
C LEU A 164 5.73 4.08 11.34
N SER A 165 6.79 3.34 10.99
CA SER A 165 8.17 3.84 11.02
C SER A 165 8.38 5.00 10.08
N TYR A 166 7.84 4.93 8.86
CA TYR A 166 7.86 6.02 7.89
C TYR A 166 7.18 7.27 8.43
N THR A 167 5.93 7.14 8.92
CA THR A 167 5.17 8.27 9.49
C THR A 167 5.93 8.92 10.65
N ARG A 168 6.50 8.13 11.56
CA ARG A 168 7.34 8.62 12.66
C ARG A 168 8.55 9.39 12.13
N GLY A 169 9.27 8.86 11.14
CA GLY A 169 10.42 9.51 10.51
C GLY A 169 10.06 10.87 9.90
N CYS A 170 8.95 10.95 9.16
CA CYS A 170 8.44 12.21 8.61
C CYS A 170 8.16 13.25 9.71
N LEU A 171 7.49 12.87 10.79
CA LEU A 171 7.19 13.78 11.90
C LEU A 171 8.46 14.26 12.62
N MET A 172 9.45 13.40 12.79
CA MET A 172 10.75 13.76 13.35
C MET A 172 11.53 14.73 12.45
N SER A 173 11.49 14.56 11.13
CA SER A 173 12.16 15.49 10.18
C SER A 173 11.55 16.90 10.22
N MET A 174 10.32 17.05 10.69
CA MET A 174 9.65 18.34 10.94
C MET A 174 9.99 18.93 12.32
N GLY A 175 10.92 18.32 13.08
CA GLY A 175 11.37 18.78 14.40
C GLY A 175 10.56 18.24 15.57
N MET A 176 9.66 17.29 15.37
CA MET A 176 8.92 16.66 16.46
C MET A 176 9.85 15.75 17.29
N ASP A 177 9.75 15.83 18.61
CA ASP A 177 10.44 14.91 19.52
C ASP A 177 10.04 13.44 19.24
N ASP A 178 11.01 12.51 19.35
CA ASP A 178 10.83 11.11 19.02
C ASP A 178 9.62 10.47 19.74
N ALA A 179 9.47 10.69 21.04
CA ALA A 179 8.36 10.12 21.79
C ALA A 179 7.01 10.72 21.37
N VAL A 180 6.99 11.99 20.96
CA VAL A 180 5.80 12.65 20.40
C VAL A 180 5.51 12.13 19.02
N ALA A 181 6.50 12.05 18.14
CA ALA A 181 6.39 11.51 16.79
C ALA A 181 5.87 10.07 16.78
N GLN A 182 6.36 9.23 17.70
CA GLN A 182 5.87 7.86 17.87
C GLN A 182 4.38 7.82 18.24
N ARG A 183 3.94 8.66 19.20
CA ARG A 183 2.53 8.70 19.62
C ARG A 183 1.62 9.23 18.53
N GLN A 184 2.03 10.31 17.84
CA GLN A 184 1.23 10.90 16.77
C GLN A 184 1.21 9.99 15.54
N GLY A 185 2.34 9.39 15.18
CA GLY A 185 2.40 8.40 14.09
C GLY A 185 1.47 7.21 14.35
N LEU A 186 1.44 6.70 15.59
CA LEU A 186 0.52 5.62 15.96
C LEU A 186 -0.96 6.06 15.84
N ARG A 187 -1.30 7.29 16.25
CA ARG A 187 -2.67 7.82 16.13
C ARG A 187 -3.10 7.94 14.68
N ILE A 188 -2.25 8.53 13.83
CA ILE A 188 -2.51 8.67 12.40
C ILE A 188 -2.69 7.31 11.75
N TRP A 189 -1.76 6.38 12.02
CA TRP A 189 -1.79 5.05 11.41
C TRP A 189 -2.97 4.21 11.90
N ALA A 190 -3.33 4.31 13.18
CA ALA A 190 -4.51 3.64 13.71
C ALA A 190 -5.81 4.17 13.08
N ALA A 191 -5.95 5.50 12.91
CA ALA A 191 -7.08 6.09 12.21
C ALA A 191 -7.13 5.66 10.75
N PHE A 192 -6.01 5.73 10.04
CA PHE A 192 -5.87 5.29 8.65
C PHE A 192 -6.35 3.85 8.46
N ARG A 193 -5.87 2.93 9.30
CA ARG A 193 -6.21 1.52 9.25
C ARG A 193 -7.69 1.25 9.56
N LEU A 194 -8.20 1.84 10.64
CA LEU A 194 -9.59 1.67 11.05
C LEU A 194 -10.56 2.19 9.98
N LEU A 195 -10.27 3.35 9.40
CA LEU A 195 -11.12 3.95 8.37
C LEU A 195 -11.14 3.10 7.09
N LEU A 196 -10.01 2.49 6.69
CA LEU A 196 -10.00 1.53 5.58
C LEU A 196 -10.85 0.29 5.87
N GLU A 197 -10.80 -0.23 7.11
CA GLU A 197 -11.63 -1.36 7.52
C GLU A 197 -13.13 -0.99 7.50
N MET A 198 -13.50 0.19 7.98
CA MET A 198 -14.88 0.69 7.96
C MET A 198 -15.41 0.90 6.54
N ILE A 199 -14.55 1.32 5.58
CA ILE A 199 -14.91 1.38 4.15
C ILE A 199 -15.18 -0.04 3.62
N ASP A 200 -14.32 -1.00 3.94
CA ASP A 200 -14.48 -2.39 3.47
C ASP A 200 -15.74 -3.06 4.01
N THR A 201 -16.14 -2.74 5.24
CA THR A 201 -17.37 -3.25 5.87
C THR A 201 -18.61 -2.42 5.51
N GLN A 202 -18.45 -1.35 4.74
CA GLN A 202 -19.51 -0.41 4.35
C GLN A 202 -20.16 0.32 5.54
N ASP A 203 -19.44 0.47 6.64
CA ASP A 203 -19.90 1.22 7.82
C ASP A 203 -19.77 2.72 7.63
N ILE A 204 -18.90 3.16 6.71
CA ILE A 204 -18.65 4.57 6.38
C ILE A 204 -18.41 4.74 4.87
N ALA A 205 -18.85 5.86 4.30
CA ALA A 205 -18.51 6.23 2.93
C ALA A 205 -17.05 6.72 2.82
N TYR A 206 -16.44 6.56 1.64
CA TYR A 206 -15.04 6.97 1.41
C TYR A 206 -14.83 8.47 1.73
N GLU A 207 -15.71 9.34 1.31
CA GLU A 207 -15.62 10.78 1.51
C GLU A 207 -15.62 11.14 3.00
N GLU A 208 -16.48 10.52 3.79
CA GLU A 208 -16.56 10.71 5.23
C GLU A 208 -15.31 10.17 5.94
N ALA A 209 -14.78 9.04 5.49
CA ALA A 209 -13.55 8.47 6.00
C ALA A 209 -12.34 9.37 5.70
N ALA A 210 -12.24 9.89 4.48
CA ALA A 210 -11.19 10.81 4.07
C ALA A 210 -11.21 12.12 4.87
N ASP A 211 -12.40 12.68 5.11
CA ASP A 211 -12.58 13.87 5.96
C ASP A 211 -12.18 13.58 7.41
N SER A 212 -12.52 12.41 7.94
CA SER A 212 -12.13 11.99 9.30
C SER A 212 -10.61 11.86 9.43
N LEU A 213 -9.94 11.26 8.44
CA LEU A 213 -8.49 11.18 8.43
C LEU A 213 -7.83 12.57 8.34
N LYS A 214 -8.38 13.45 7.50
CA LYS A 214 -7.91 14.84 7.39
C LYS A 214 -7.99 15.58 8.73
N GLN A 215 -9.07 15.42 9.48
CA GLN A 215 -9.18 16.01 10.81
C GLN A 215 -8.12 15.47 11.78
N ALA A 216 -7.87 14.16 11.80
CA ALA A 216 -6.84 13.54 12.63
C ALA A 216 -5.43 14.06 12.29
N LEU A 217 -5.16 14.35 11.01
CA LEU A 217 -3.91 14.96 10.56
C LEU A 217 -3.80 16.41 11.06
N LEU A 218 -4.83 17.24 10.91
CA LEU A 218 -4.82 18.63 11.37
C LEU A 218 -4.63 18.74 12.90
N GLU A 219 -5.22 17.83 13.68
CA GLU A 219 -4.98 17.76 15.12
C GLU A 219 -3.49 17.51 15.45
N THR A 220 -2.79 16.75 14.60
CA THR A 220 -1.37 16.46 14.79
C THR A 220 -0.49 17.70 14.60
N GLU A 221 -0.91 18.66 13.78
CA GLU A 221 -0.19 19.91 13.55
C GLU A 221 0.08 20.67 14.86
N THR A 222 -0.83 20.61 15.82
CA THR A 222 -0.72 21.28 17.13
C THR A 222 0.49 20.81 17.97
N PHE A 223 1.09 19.68 17.64
CA PHE A 223 2.26 19.11 18.29
C PHE A 223 3.58 19.52 17.64
N LEU A 224 3.55 20.27 16.54
CA LEU A 224 4.76 20.72 15.86
C LEU A 224 5.39 21.89 16.65
N PRO A 225 6.71 21.89 16.86
CA PRO A 225 7.38 22.84 17.76
C PRO A 225 7.25 24.32 17.35
N PHE A 226 7.09 24.61 16.07
CA PHE A 226 6.96 25.98 15.57
C PHE A 226 5.61 26.66 15.91
N LEU A 227 4.59 25.89 16.30
CA LEU A 227 3.31 26.45 16.76
C LEU A 227 3.25 26.68 18.27
N GLN A 228 4.23 26.15 19.03
CA GLN A 228 4.29 26.27 20.49
C GLN A 228 5.00 27.57 20.98
N THR A 229 5.47 28.41 20.07
CA THR A 229 6.25 29.63 20.38
C THR A 229 5.42 30.92 20.37
N HIS A 230 4.11 30.82 20.66
CA HIS A 230 3.26 32.05 20.86
C HIS A 230 2.42 31.91 22.11
#